data_3bab7d62e0061e874888398cff274386
#
_entry.id   3bab7d62e0061e874888398cff274386
#
_cell.length_a   1.000
_cell.length_b   1.000
_cell.length_c   1.000
_cell.angle_alpha   90.00
_cell.angle_beta   90.00
_cell.angle_gamma   90.00
#
_symmetry.space_group_name_H-M   'P 1'
#
loop_
_entity.id
_entity.type
_entity.pdbx_description
1 polymer ?
#
loop_
_entity_poly.entity_id
_entity_poly.type
_entity_poly.pdbx_seq_one_letter_code
_entity_poly.pdbx_strand_id
1 'polypeptide(L)'
;HLSANSLKDVLIEAIDKDRSCFSYVPNIGKVTDIDNLDVKSDQFEITDEKVLILNGNVELDFPDGTMFAGKARIDRRNGSVEFKKNGDIYLNDYFFRASEGIFNKDNKSLNLKNGQVFLKNRNLILDFEGLDGSIDNKIVLKKVSMTTCAIPENGWLLSADSIDLFGNSNRGLARNVRVKVLDRTIARFPVVPFPTTDERMTGLLEPSISYSSDGFDLMVPYFKVLSGKSDITIAARNISERGPGLEGNYRKLHGGLCNIDFLYFHSDKEYKELYSDEKDKRWAFKYTDKYQLNENVQVEVDLSLIH
;
A
#
# COMPACT_ATOMS: atom_id res chain seq x y z
N HIS A 1 6.22 -25.98 19.41
CA HIS A 1 7.28 -25.90 18.40
C HIS A 1 6.71 -26.41 17.08
N LEU A 2 6.20 -25.51 16.25
CA LEU A 2 5.96 -25.80 14.84
C LEU A 2 7.34 -25.92 14.19
N SER A 3 7.56 -26.94 13.37
CA SER A 3 8.81 -27.07 12.62
C SER A 3 8.95 -25.89 11.66
N ALA A 4 10.18 -25.45 11.38
CA ALA A 4 10.43 -24.32 10.47
C ALA A 4 9.79 -24.52 9.08
N ASN A 5 9.74 -25.77 8.60
CA ASN A 5 9.04 -26.12 7.37
C ASN A 5 7.53 -25.89 7.45
N SER A 6 6.90 -26.11 8.60
CA SER A 6 5.46 -25.87 8.77
C SER A 6 5.13 -24.38 8.82
N LEU A 7 6.02 -23.52 9.31
CA LEU A 7 5.83 -22.08 9.32
C LEU A 7 5.91 -21.53 7.88
N LYS A 8 6.92 -21.96 7.10
CA LYS A 8 7.07 -21.63 5.69
C LYS A 8 5.85 -22.07 4.87
N ASP A 9 5.41 -23.30 5.09
CA ASP A 9 4.27 -23.88 4.36
C ASP A 9 2.97 -23.14 4.69
N VAL A 10 2.74 -22.79 5.97
CA VAL A 10 1.59 -21.98 6.41
C VAL A 10 1.64 -20.58 5.78
N LEU A 11 2.84 -19.96 5.71
CA LEU A 11 3.04 -18.65 5.10
C LEU A 11 2.81 -18.68 3.60
N ILE A 12 3.36 -19.66 2.90
CA ILE A 12 3.17 -19.84 1.45
C ILE A 12 1.70 -20.15 1.16
N GLU A 13 1.07 -21.01 1.93
CA GLU A 13 -0.34 -21.35 1.76
C GLU A 13 -1.26 -20.15 2.01
N ALA A 14 -0.95 -19.31 3.00
CA ALA A 14 -1.65 -18.05 3.23
C ALA A 14 -1.46 -17.06 2.08
N ILE A 15 -0.26 -17.02 1.47
CA ILE A 15 0.06 -16.17 0.31
C ILE A 15 -0.63 -16.67 -0.97
N ASP A 16 -0.66 -17.98 -1.20
CA ASP A 16 -1.18 -18.57 -2.45
C ASP A 16 -2.70 -18.76 -2.42
N LYS A 17 -3.31 -19.05 -1.27
CA LYS A 17 -4.76 -19.23 -1.14
C LYS A 17 -5.54 -17.93 -1.23
N ASP A 18 -4.96 -16.84 -0.78
CA ASP A 18 -5.66 -15.57 -0.70
C ASP A 18 -4.83 -14.45 -1.36
N ARG A 19 -4.68 -14.53 -2.68
CA ARG A 19 -4.17 -13.39 -3.47
C ARG A 19 -4.99 -12.12 -3.26
N SER A 20 -6.11 -12.25 -2.56
CA SER A 20 -7.02 -11.15 -2.30
C SER A 20 -6.71 -10.38 -1.02
N CYS A 21 -6.17 -10.99 0.03
CA CYS A 21 -5.89 -10.28 1.29
C CYS A 21 -4.82 -10.97 2.12
N PHE A 22 -3.71 -10.29 2.31
CA PHE A 22 -2.71 -10.65 3.31
C PHE A 22 -3.24 -10.26 4.70
N SER A 23 -4.17 -11.04 5.24
CA SER A 23 -4.72 -10.78 6.56
C SER A 23 -3.78 -11.20 7.70
N TYR A 24 -2.73 -11.98 7.40
CA TYR A 24 -1.86 -12.52 8.42
C TYR A 24 -0.40 -12.62 7.97
N VAL A 25 0.44 -11.71 8.46
CA VAL A 25 1.89 -11.91 8.53
C VAL A 25 2.19 -12.39 9.94
N PRO A 26 2.73 -13.62 10.13
CA PRO A 26 3.02 -14.12 11.45
C PRO A 26 3.98 -13.19 12.18
N ASN A 27 3.75 -13.01 13.46
CA ASN A 27 4.69 -12.34 14.35
C ASN A 27 5.86 -13.30 14.53
N ILE A 28 6.88 -13.14 13.68
CA ILE A 28 8.11 -13.92 13.78
C ILE A 28 8.82 -13.44 15.06
N GLY A 29 9.05 -14.37 15.98
CA GLY A 29 9.66 -14.06 17.27
C GLY A 29 10.97 -13.30 17.07
N LYS A 30 11.16 -12.22 17.83
CA LYS A 30 12.41 -11.44 17.78
C LYS A 30 13.54 -12.35 18.25
N VAL A 31 14.49 -12.62 17.36
CA VAL A 31 15.80 -13.15 17.74
C VAL A 31 16.54 -11.98 18.38
N THR A 32 16.86 -12.13 19.67
CA THR A 32 17.42 -11.04 20.50
C THR A 32 18.94 -10.90 20.42
N ASP A 33 19.63 -11.76 19.69
CA ASP A 33 21.09 -11.79 19.66
C ASP A 33 21.63 -11.58 18.24
N ILE A 34 22.32 -10.45 18.05
CA ILE A 34 22.83 -9.96 16.75
C ILE A 34 23.98 -10.85 16.22
N ASP A 35 24.70 -11.56 17.10
CA ASP A 35 25.85 -12.38 16.71
C ASP A 35 25.48 -13.82 16.29
N ASN A 36 24.28 -14.28 16.57
CA ASN A 36 23.83 -15.62 16.24
C ASN A 36 22.84 -15.58 15.06
N LEU A 37 23.39 -15.63 13.83
CA LEU A 37 22.61 -16.02 12.68
C LEU A 37 22.24 -17.49 12.84
N ASP A 38 20.97 -17.80 13.13
CA ASP A 38 20.52 -19.18 13.07
C ASP A 38 20.29 -19.56 11.60
N VAL A 39 21.00 -20.58 11.16
CA VAL A 39 21.05 -21.01 9.77
C VAL A 39 20.64 -22.47 9.68
N LYS A 40 19.61 -22.76 8.88
CA LYS A 40 19.21 -24.13 8.57
C LYS A 40 19.22 -24.35 7.07
N SER A 41 19.63 -25.50 6.61
CA SER A 41 19.60 -25.94 5.22
C SER A 41 19.75 -27.46 5.11
N ASP A 42 19.34 -28.02 3.97
CA ASP A 42 19.52 -29.46 3.71
C ASP A 42 21.00 -29.81 3.54
N GLN A 43 21.75 -28.92 2.87
CA GLN A 43 23.18 -29.08 2.61
C GLN A 43 23.90 -27.76 2.79
N PHE A 44 25.09 -27.81 3.35
CA PHE A 44 25.95 -26.63 3.46
C PHE A 44 27.39 -26.97 3.06
N GLU A 45 28.08 -26.00 2.48
CA GLU A 45 29.49 -26.04 2.13
C GLU A 45 30.18 -24.79 2.64
N ILE A 46 31.33 -24.93 3.25
CA ILE A 46 32.18 -23.81 3.66
C ILE A 46 33.29 -23.70 2.63
N THR A 47 33.22 -22.69 1.77
CA THR A 47 34.18 -22.49 0.68
C THR A 47 35.39 -21.66 1.10
N ASP A 48 35.24 -20.85 2.13
CA ASP A 48 36.26 -20.01 2.74
C ASP A 48 35.85 -19.87 4.21
N GLU A 49 36.75 -19.60 5.13
CA GLU A 49 36.47 -19.52 6.58
C GLU A 49 35.26 -18.61 6.93
N LYS A 50 34.88 -17.72 6.01
CA LYS A 50 33.81 -16.71 6.20
C LYS A 50 32.68 -16.77 5.17
N VAL A 51 32.72 -17.71 4.21
CA VAL A 51 31.68 -17.84 3.17
C VAL A 51 31.00 -19.21 3.28
N LEU A 52 29.69 -19.18 3.47
CA LEU A 52 28.84 -20.37 3.48
C LEU A 52 28.00 -20.42 2.19
N ILE A 53 27.91 -21.59 1.61
CA ILE A 53 26.98 -21.91 0.52
C ILE A 53 25.95 -22.89 1.06
N LEU A 54 24.68 -22.54 0.96
CA LEU A 54 23.56 -23.29 1.47
C LEU A 54 22.67 -23.73 0.33
N ASN A 55 22.26 -24.99 0.31
CA ASN A 55 21.39 -25.54 -0.72
C ASN A 55 20.25 -26.33 -0.09
N GLY A 56 19.03 -26.11 -0.61
CA GLY A 56 17.81 -26.78 -0.19
C GLY A 56 17.26 -26.21 1.12
N ASN A 57 15.99 -25.83 1.13
CA ASN A 57 15.23 -25.39 2.32
C ASN A 57 16.01 -24.45 3.26
N VAL A 58 16.66 -23.44 2.65
CA VAL A 58 17.46 -22.48 3.44
C VAL A 58 16.55 -21.62 4.28
N GLU A 59 16.82 -21.57 5.58
CA GLU A 59 16.18 -20.67 6.54
C GLU A 59 17.27 -19.89 7.27
N LEU A 60 17.10 -18.57 7.31
CA LEU A 60 18.00 -17.63 7.97
C LEU A 60 17.21 -16.77 8.92
N ASP A 61 17.45 -16.91 10.22
CA ASP A 61 16.88 -16.03 11.23
C ASP A 61 17.86 -14.92 11.60
N PHE A 62 17.36 -13.70 11.64
CA PHE A 62 18.10 -12.50 12.03
C PHE A 62 17.22 -11.60 12.92
N PRO A 63 17.78 -10.63 13.68
CA PRO A 63 17.05 -9.91 14.73
C PRO A 63 15.72 -9.29 14.32
N ASP A 64 15.61 -8.81 13.08
CA ASP A 64 14.43 -8.09 12.59
C ASP A 64 13.55 -8.93 11.65
N GLY A 65 13.86 -10.23 11.47
CA GLY A 65 13.08 -11.06 10.55
C GLY A 65 13.67 -12.42 10.22
N THR A 66 13.08 -13.07 9.24
CA THR A 66 13.47 -14.39 8.74
C THR A 66 13.49 -14.40 7.21
N MET A 67 14.44 -15.10 6.63
CA MET A 67 14.53 -15.31 5.19
C MET A 67 14.47 -16.79 4.86
N PHE A 68 13.72 -17.14 3.82
CA PHE A 68 13.70 -18.47 3.21
C PHE A 68 14.19 -18.40 1.77
N ALA A 69 14.96 -19.41 1.35
CA ALA A 69 15.43 -19.50 -0.04
C ALA A 69 15.70 -20.95 -0.47
N GLY A 70 15.69 -21.19 -1.76
CA GLY A 70 16.12 -22.51 -2.30
C GLY A 70 17.63 -22.69 -2.30
N LYS A 71 18.38 -21.58 -2.42
CA LYS A 71 19.83 -21.53 -2.36
C LYS A 71 20.27 -20.16 -1.84
N ALA A 72 21.25 -20.15 -0.94
CA ALA A 72 21.87 -18.92 -0.44
C ALA A 72 23.38 -19.02 -0.34
N ARG A 73 24.05 -17.87 -0.48
CA ARG A 73 25.47 -17.67 -0.24
C ARG A 73 25.61 -16.55 0.81
N ILE A 74 26.19 -16.86 1.94
CA ILE A 74 26.38 -15.93 3.03
C ILE A 74 27.86 -15.56 3.10
N ASP A 75 28.17 -14.27 3.00
CA ASP A 75 29.50 -13.74 3.25
C ASP A 75 29.50 -13.02 4.60
N ARG A 76 30.09 -13.66 5.61
CA ARG A 76 30.16 -13.15 6.97
C ARG A 76 31.06 -11.94 7.14
N ARG A 77 31.93 -11.63 6.15
CA ARG A 77 32.85 -10.48 6.23
C ARG A 77 32.10 -9.15 6.09
N ASN A 78 31.04 -9.14 5.33
CA ASN A 78 30.27 -7.95 5.01
C ASN A 78 28.75 -8.08 5.28
N GLY A 79 28.33 -9.18 5.92
CA GLY A 79 26.94 -9.42 6.27
C GLY A 79 26.00 -9.64 5.08
N SER A 80 26.52 -9.93 3.86
CA SER A 80 25.69 -10.10 2.69
C SER A 80 25.18 -11.54 2.54
N VAL A 81 23.92 -11.64 2.14
CA VAL A 81 23.23 -12.86 1.78
C VAL A 81 22.76 -12.75 0.35
N GLU A 82 23.38 -13.49 -0.56
CA GLU A 82 22.91 -13.66 -1.93
C GLU A 82 22.01 -14.90 -1.98
N PHE A 83 20.84 -14.78 -2.60
CA PHE A 83 19.93 -15.90 -2.77
C PHE A 83 19.51 -16.08 -4.23
N LYS A 84 19.20 -17.33 -4.59
CA LYS A 84 18.69 -17.75 -5.90
C LYS A 84 17.59 -18.79 -5.70
N LYS A 85 16.76 -18.97 -6.70
CA LYS A 85 15.62 -19.90 -6.69
C LYS A 85 14.55 -19.49 -5.66
N ASN A 86 14.06 -18.27 -5.80
CA ASN A 86 13.05 -17.64 -4.97
C ASN A 86 13.49 -17.44 -3.51
N GLY A 87 13.49 -16.20 -3.08
CA GLY A 87 13.74 -15.79 -1.71
C GLY A 87 12.52 -15.07 -1.15
N ASP A 88 12.15 -15.44 0.05
CA ASP A 88 11.09 -14.85 0.84
C ASP A 88 11.70 -14.22 2.08
N ILE A 89 11.62 -12.88 2.20
CA ILE A 89 12.21 -12.13 3.30
C ILE A 89 11.09 -11.49 4.12
N TYR A 90 10.97 -11.90 5.37
CA TYR A 90 10.00 -11.38 6.32
C TYR A 90 10.69 -10.39 7.25
N LEU A 91 10.25 -9.15 7.21
CA LEU A 91 10.63 -8.09 8.13
C LEU A 91 9.38 -7.63 8.89
N ASN A 92 9.54 -6.87 9.98
CA ASN A 92 8.43 -6.50 10.86
C ASN A 92 7.20 -5.94 10.10
N ASP A 93 7.41 -5.04 9.15
CA ASP A 93 6.33 -4.34 8.42
C ASP A 93 6.29 -4.67 6.92
N TYR A 94 7.24 -5.48 6.44
CA TYR A 94 7.42 -5.79 5.04
C TYR A 94 7.59 -7.27 4.81
N PHE A 95 6.98 -7.74 3.74
CA PHE A 95 7.29 -9.05 3.18
C PHE A 95 7.77 -8.86 1.74
N PHE A 96 8.94 -9.41 1.43
CA PHE A 96 9.52 -9.39 0.09
C PHE A 96 9.60 -10.81 -0.45
N ARG A 97 9.17 -10.98 -1.69
CA ARG A 97 9.40 -12.19 -2.48
C ARG A 97 10.13 -11.80 -3.75
N ALA A 98 11.19 -12.49 -4.11
CA ALA A 98 11.93 -12.23 -5.34
C ALA A 98 12.52 -13.51 -5.91
N SER A 99 12.75 -13.54 -7.25
CA SER A 99 13.37 -14.68 -7.92
C SER A 99 14.82 -14.87 -7.52
N GLU A 100 15.53 -13.76 -7.34
CA GLU A 100 16.92 -13.71 -6.88
C GLU A 100 17.21 -12.34 -6.27
N GLY A 101 18.24 -12.26 -5.45
CA GLY A 101 18.67 -10.99 -4.89
C GLY A 101 19.82 -11.09 -3.91
N ILE A 102 20.20 -9.91 -3.41
CA ILE A 102 21.19 -9.73 -2.37
C ILE A 102 20.53 -8.94 -1.25
N PHE A 103 20.62 -9.44 -0.05
CA PHE A 103 20.25 -8.76 1.18
C PHE A 103 21.48 -8.58 2.04
N ASN A 104 21.68 -7.40 2.59
CA ASN A 104 22.73 -7.17 3.58
C ASN A 104 22.08 -6.88 4.94
N LYS A 105 22.35 -7.77 5.90
CA LYS A 105 21.73 -7.72 7.23
C LYS A 105 22.19 -6.52 8.07
N ASP A 106 23.43 -6.05 7.87
CA ASP A 106 24.06 -5.05 8.74
C ASP A 106 23.56 -3.63 8.41
N ASN A 107 23.37 -3.32 7.13
CA ASN A 107 22.88 -2.02 6.66
C ASN A 107 21.46 -2.08 6.07
N LYS A 108 20.80 -3.24 6.17
CA LYS A 108 19.43 -3.49 5.66
C LYS A 108 19.24 -3.10 4.19
N SER A 109 20.30 -3.23 3.39
CA SER A 109 20.22 -2.98 1.96
C SER A 109 19.68 -4.20 1.21
N LEU A 110 18.91 -3.93 0.18
CA LEU A 110 18.25 -4.90 -0.68
C LEU A 110 18.56 -4.59 -2.13
N ASN A 111 18.91 -5.63 -2.90
CA ASN A 111 18.91 -5.59 -4.36
C ASN A 111 18.18 -6.85 -4.84
N LEU A 112 16.94 -6.70 -5.30
CA LEU A 112 16.06 -7.79 -5.64
C LEU A 112 15.61 -7.67 -7.09
N LYS A 113 15.36 -8.82 -7.74
CA LYS A 113 14.86 -8.88 -9.12
C LYS A 113 13.59 -9.69 -9.21
N ASN A 114 12.68 -9.21 -10.04
CA ASN A 114 11.39 -9.84 -10.37
C ASN A 114 10.68 -10.37 -9.15
N GLY A 115 10.00 -9.50 -8.45
CA GLY A 115 9.40 -9.88 -7.17
C GLY A 115 8.21 -9.04 -6.78
N GLN A 116 7.81 -9.27 -5.56
CA GLN A 116 6.70 -8.60 -4.90
C GLN A 116 7.14 -8.04 -3.55
N VAL A 117 6.59 -6.90 -3.20
CA VAL A 117 6.65 -6.35 -1.84
C VAL A 117 5.23 -6.25 -1.31
N PHE A 118 5.02 -6.73 -0.13
CA PHE A 118 3.78 -6.58 0.61
C PHE A 118 3.97 -5.60 1.78
N LEU A 119 3.16 -4.55 1.80
CA LEU A 119 3.12 -3.54 2.85
C LEU A 119 2.00 -3.89 3.83
N LYS A 120 2.35 -4.55 4.95
CA LYS A 120 1.40 -5.08 5.94
C LYS A 120 0.37 -4.05 6.41
N ASN A 121 0.84 -2.85 6.77
CA ASN A 121 -0.01 -1.81 7.35
C ASN A 121 -0.98 -1.16 6.35
N ARG A 122 -0.88 -1.50 5.06
CA ARG A 122 -1.66 -0.88 3.98
C ARG A 122 -2.43 -1.87 3.12
N ASN A 123 -2.27 -3.17 3.35
CA ASN A 123 -2.81 -4.20 2.45
C ASN A 123 -2.46 -3.93 0.97
N LEU A 124 -1.25 -3.45 0.70
CA LEU A 124 -0.77 -3.14 -0.64
C LEU A 124 0.22 -4.19 -1.11
N ILE A 125 0.01 -4.66 -2.32
CA ILE A 125 0.93 -5.53 -3.04
C ILE A 125 1.56 -4.70 -4.16
N LEU A 126 2.88 -4.70 -4.21
CA LEU A 126 3.67 -4.06 -5.25
C LEU A 126 4.44 -5.14 -5.99
N ASP A 127 4.14 -5.38 -7.26
CA ASP A 127 4.96 -6.18 -8.15
C ASP A 127 6.04 -5.29 -8.75
N PHE A 128 7.27 -5.78 -8.90
CA PHE A 128 8.38 -5.02 -9.45
C PHE A 128 9.32 -5.89 -10.32
N GLU A 129 9.98 -5.29 -11.31
CA GLU A 129 11.07 -5.93 -12.04
C GLU A 129 12.42 -5.77 -11.31
N GLY A 130 12.63 -4.69 -10.60
CA GLY A 130 13.83 -4.43 -9.82
C GLY A 130 13.54 -3.61 -8.57
N LEU A 131 14.23 -3.94 -7.48
CA LEU A 131 14.22 -3.21 -6.23
C LEU A 131 15.66 -3.02 -5.75
N ASP A 132 16.02 -1.80 -5.42
CA ASP A 132 17.35 -1.45 -4.92
C ASP A 132 17.29 -0.40 -3.83
N GLY A 133 18.10 -0.53 -2.80
CA GLY A 133 18.21 0.45 -1.74
C GLY A 133 18.34 -0.12 -0.34
N SER A 134 18.05 0.69 0.68
CA SER A 134 18.07 0.31 2.09
C SER A 134 16.78 0.71 2.78
N ILE A 135 16.26 -0.17 3.63
CA ILE A 135 14.99 0.02 4.35
C ILE A 135 15.04 1.26 5.24
N ASP A 136 16.16 1.48 5.91
CA ASP A 136 16.33 2.60 6.85
C ASP A 136 16.51 3.95 6.12
N ASN A 137 16.76 3.94 4.81
CA ASN A 137 17.02 5.15 4.04
C ASN A 137 16.04 5.30 2.88
N LYS A 138 16.33 4.69 1.76
CA LYS A 138 15.54 4.78 0.54
C LYS A 138 15.56 3.47 -0.22
N ILE A 139 14.38 3.01 -0.64
CA ILE A 139 14.20 1.90 -1.57
C ILE A 139 13.64 2.46 -2.88
N VAL A 140 14.20 2.03 -3.99
CA VAL A 140 13.73 2.35 -5.35
C VAL A 140 13.23 1.08 -6.01
N LEU A 141 11.95 1.06 -6.37
CA LEU A 141 11.35 0.01 -7.17
C LEU A 141 11.24 0.50 -8.62
N LYS A 142 11.47 -0.40 -9.57
CA LYS A 142 11.39 -0.13 -11.01
C LYS A 142 10.32 -0.99 -11.67
N LYS A 143 9.59 -0.37 -12.59
CA LYS A 143 8.47 -0.99 -13.32
C LYS A 143 7.49 -1.68 -12.38
N VAL A 144 6.81 -0.86 -11.64
CA VAL A 144 5.95 -1.31 -10.54
C VAL A 144 4.51 -1.38 -10.99
N SER A 145 3.82 -2.43 -10.59
CA SER A 145 2.38 -2.45 -10.53
C SER A 145 1.92 -2.58 -9.08
N MET A 146 0.90 -1.84 -8.72
CA MET A 146 0.35 -1.79 -7.38
C MET A 146 -1.13 -2.11 -7.41
N THR A 147 -1.53 -2.96 -6.48
CA THR A 147 -2.94 -3.29 -6.26
C THR A 147 -3.21 -3.46 -4.78
N THR A 148 -4.46 -3.28 -4.39
CA THR A 148 -4.94 -3.75 -3.09
C THR A 148 -5.45 -5.18 -3.20
N CYS A 149 -5.58 -5.82 -2.06
CA CYS A 149 -6.18 -7.15 -1.97
C CYS A 149 -7.54 -7.21 -2.67
N ALA A 150 -7.84 -8.33 -3.30
CA ALA A 150 -9.06 -8.63 -4.05
C ALA A 150 -9.20 -7.82 -5.34
N ILE A 151 -8.43 -8.18 -6.35
CA ILE A 151 -8.79 -7.83 -7.72
C ILE A 151 -9.84 -8.86 -8.19
N PRO A 152 -11.11 -8.49 -8.34
CA PRO A 152 -11.95 -9.19 -9.29
C PRO A 152 -11.24 -9.15 -10.64
N GLU A 153 -11.40 -10.11 -11.51
CA GLU A 153 -10.76 -10.19 -12.84
C GLU A 153 -10.87 -8.90 -13.66
N ASN A 154 -11.66 -7.93 -13.22
CA ASN A 154 -11.97 -6.64 -13.82
C ASN A 154 -11.65 -5.43 -12.92
N GLY A 155 -10.74 -5.56 -11.99
CA GLY A 155 -10.42 -4.51 -11.02
C GLY A 155 -9.58 -3.35 -11.56
N TRP A 156 -9.07 -2.55 -10.66
CA TRP A 156 -8.14 -1.47 -10.96
C TRP A 156 -6.69 -1.87 -10.69
N LEU A 157 -5.78 -1.29 -11.44
CA LEU A 157 -4.35 -1.45 -11.31
C LEU A 157 -3.67 -0.08 -11.42
N LEU A 158 -2.80 0.24 -10.48
CA LEU A 158 -1.86 1.33 -10.63
C LEU A 158 -0.54 0.78 -11.16
N SER A 159 -0.01 1.35 -12.23
CA SER A 159 1.34 1.06 -12.68
C SER A 159 2.19 2.31 -12.66
N ALA A 160 3.48 2.17 -12.33
CA ALA A 160 4.44 3.27 -12.27
C ALA A 160 5.77 2.83 -12.89
N ASP A 161 6.49 3.77 -13.51
CA ASP A 161 7.82 3.47 -14.02
C ASP A 161 8.82 3.28 -12.87
N SER A 162 8.65 4.06 -11.78
CA SER A 162 9.40 3.86 -10.54
C SER A 162 8.61 4.31 -9.31
N ILE A 163 8.94 3.70 -8.18
CA ILE A 163 8.47 4.11 -6.85
C ILE A 163 9.68 4.25 -5.94
N ASP A 164 9.82 5.42 -5.32
CA ASP A 164 10.77 5.69 -4.26
C ASP A 164 10.05 5.57 -2.91
N LEU A 165 10.53 4.72 -2.02
CA LEU A 165 10.08 4.61 -0.63
C LEU A 165 11.15 5.19 0.28
N PHE A 166 10.79 6.17 1.11
CA PHE A 166 11.72 6.84 2.01
C PHE A 166 11.46 6.41 3.45
N GLY A 167 12.36 5.58 4.01
CA GLY A 167 12.24 5.05 5.36
C GLY A 167 12.19 6.13 6.45
N ASN A 168 12.97 7.20 6.29
CA ASN A 168 13.08 8.26 7.29
C ASN A 168 11.92 9.27 7.30
N SER A 169 11.05 9.26 6.30
CA SER A 169 10.01 10.29 6.14
C SER A 169 8.60 9.73 5.97
N ASN A 170 8.44 8.41 6.09
CA ASN A 170 7.15 7.73 5.90
C ASN A 170 6.45 8.11 4.59
N ARG A 171 7.24 8.40 3.55
CA ARG A 171 6.78 8.87 2.25
C ARG A 171 7.16 7.91 1.14
N GLY A 172 6.25 7.79 0.18
CA GLY A 172 6.52 7.22 -1.12
C GLY A 172 6.32 8.26 -2.23
N LEU A 173 7.04 8.09 -3.33
CA LEU A 173 6.91 8.92 -4.53
C LEU A 173 6.87 8.01 -5.75
N ALA A 174 5.73 7.95 -6.42
CA ALA A 174 5.55 7.21 -7.66
C ALA A 174 5.70 8.15 -8.87
N ARG A 175 6.39 7.69 -9.92
CA ARG A 175 6.61 8.46 -11.17
C ARG A 175 5.96 7.78 -12.34
N ASN A 176 5.39 8.60 -13.24
CA ASN A 176 4.69 8.17 -14.45
C ASN A 176 3.58 7.16 -14.13
N VAL A 177 2.75 7.53 -13.16
CA VAL A 177 1.64 6.68 -12.68
C VAL A 177 0.54 6.61 -13.72
N ARG A 178 0.07 5.41 -14.00
CA ARG A 178 -1.07 5.10 -14.86
C ARG A 178 -2.11 4.37 -14.04
N VAL A 179 -3.30 4.91 -14.00
CA VAL A 179 -4.47 4.25 -13.41
C VAL A 179 -5.15 3.46 -14.52
N LYS A 180 -5.24 2.16 -14.35
CA LYS A 180 -5.94 1.26 -15.26
C LYS A 180 -7.18 0.70 -14.59
N VAL A 181 -8.24 0.61 -15.35
CA VAL A 181 -9.50 -0.04 -14.98
C VAL A 181 -9.93 -0.87 -16.18
N LEU A 182 -10.22 -2.15 -15.94
CA LEU A 182 -10.55 -3.08 -17.03
C LEU A 182 -9.51 -3.04 -18.16
N ASP A 183 -8.22 -3.06 -17.82
CA ASP A 183 -7.06 -2.93 -18.73
C ASP A 183 -6.99 -1.61 -19.54
N ARG A 184 -7.92 -0.68 -19.35
CA ARG A 184 -7.88 0.64 -19.99
C ARG A 184 -7.22 1.66 -19.08
N THR A 185 -6.28 2.42 -19.61
CA THR A 185 -5.69 3.56 -18.88
C THR A 185 -6.70 4.71 -18.85
N ILE A 186 -7.19 5.03 -17.66
CA ILE A 186 -8.19 6.10 -17.45
C ILE A 186 -7.56 7.41 -16.96
N ALA A 187 -6.39 7.35 -16.34
CA ALA A 187 -5.67 8.54 -15.87
C ALA A 187 -4.16 8.34 -15.91
N ARG A 188 -3.42 9.44 -16.02
CA ARG A 188 -1.95 9.48 -15.98
C ARG A 188 -1.50 10.65 -15.13
N PHE A 189 -0.56 10.39 -14.21
CA PHE A 189 0.01 11.39 -13.35
C PHE A 189 1.55 11.34 -13.45
N PRO A 190 2.23 12.47 -13.69
CA PRO A 190 3.69 12.46 -13.82
C PRO A 190 4.37 12.07 -12.49
N VAL A 191 3.83 12.55 -11.38
CA VAL A 191 4.35 12.29 -10.02
C VAL A 191 3.20 12.21 -9.04
N VAL A 192 3.20 11.17 -8.19
CA VAL A 192 2.22 10.95 -7.13
C VAL A 192 2.95 10.70 -5.81
N PRO A 193 2.93 11.65 -4.86
CA PRO A 193 3.34 11.39 -3.50
C PRO A 193 2.25 10.60 -2.76
N PHE A 194 2.68 9.66 -1.91
CA PHE A 194 1.76 8.89 -1.06
C PHE A 194 2.41 8.58 0.30
N PRO A 195 1.61 8.38 1.38
CA PRO A 195 2.12 7.95 2.67
C PRO A 195 2.45 6.44 2.65
N THR A 196 3.51 6.04 3.34
CA THR A 196 3.86 4.63 3.58
C THR A 196 3.38 4.12 4.94
N THR A 197 2.89 5.01 5.80
CA THR A 197 2.31 4.73 7.12
C THR A 197 0.91 5.34 7.24
N ASP A 198 0.24 5.12 8.37
CA ASP A 198 -1.09 5.68 8.66
C ASP A 198 -1.07 7.17 9.05
N GLU A 199 0.08 7.83 8.99
CA GLU A 199 0.19 9.26 9.25
C GLU A 199 -0.59 10.09 8.22
N ARG A 200 -1.23 11.16 8.72
CA ARG A 200 -1.94 12.12 7.87
C ARG A 200 -0.96 12.84 6.95
N MET A 201 -0.97 12.47 5.67
CA MET A 201 -0.09 13.07 4.67
C MET A 201 -0.87 13.46 3.42
N THR A 202 -0.50 14.62 2.86
CA THR A 202 -1.04 15.09 1.58
C THR A 202 -0.65 14.15 0.45
N GLY A 203 -1.62 13.69 -0.35
CA GLY A 203 -1.40 12.80 -1.49
C GLY A 203 -2.69 12.24 -2.06
N LEU A 204 -2.56 11.46 -3.13
CA LEU A 204 -3.68 10.67 -3.65
C LEU A 204 -4.00 9.55 -2.67
N LEU A 205 -5.29 9.39 -2.39
CA LEU A 205 -5.81 8.24 -1.67
C LEU A 205 -6.14 7.12 -2.66
N GLU A 206 -6.45 5.96 -2.11
CA GLU A 206 -6.87 4.82 -2.89
C GLU A 206 -8.13 5.14 -3.71
N PRO A 207 -8.10 4.91 -5.04
CA PRO A 207 -9.30 5.04 -5.86
C PRO A 207 -10.35 4.01 -5.44
N SER A 208 -11.60 4.43 -5.37
CA SER A 208 -12.71 3.51 -5.17
C SER A 208 -13.45 3.24 -6.46
N ILE A 209 -13.83 1.99 -6.64
CA ILE A 209 -14.59 1.52 -7.80
C ILE A 209 -15.74 0.68 -7.28
N SER A 210 -16.93 1.01 -7.72
CA SER A 210 -18.13 0.24 -7.42
C SER A 210 -19.04 0.13 -8.63
N TYR A 211 -19.95 -0.82 -8.58
CA TYR A 211 -21.01 -0.98 -9.60
C TYR A 211 -22.35 -1.09 -8.88
N SER A 212 -23.30 -0.27 -9.31
CA SER A 212 -24.64 -0.21 -8.74
C SER A 212 -25.69 -0.08 -9.85
N SER A 213 -26.95 0.17 -9.47
CA SER A 213 -28.02 0.54 -10.41
C SER A 213 -27.67 1.76 -11.27
N ASP A 214 -26.89 2.68 -10.73
CA ASP A 214 -26.43 3.90 -11.41
C ASP A 214 -25.22 3.63 -12.32
N GLY A 215 -24.87 2.34 -12.52
CA GLY A 215 -23.78 1.88 -13.34
C GLY A 215 -22.43 1.86 -12.62
N PHE A 216 -21.37 2.04 -13.39
CA PHE A 216 -19.99 2.04 -12.90
C PHE A 216 -19.66 3.39 -12.26
N ASP A 217 -19.20 3.36 -11.01
CA ASP A 217 -18.80 4.53 -10.22
C ASP A 217 -17.31 4.46 -9.92
N LEU A 218 -16.56 5.42 -10.45
CA LEU A 218 -15.14 5.61 -10.20
C LEU A 218 -14.93 6.90 -9.41
N MET A 219 -14.24 6.82 -8.28
CA MET A 219 -13.83 7.97 -7.48
C MET A 219 -12.32 7.97 -7.26
N VAL A 220 -11.66 9.07 -7.53
CA VAL A 220 -10.22 9.27 -7.34
C VAL A 220 -10.02 10.42 -6.34
N PRO A 221 -9.81 10.15 -5.05
CA PRO A 221 -9.68 11.17 -4.03
C PRO A 221 -8.23 11.67 -3.87
N TYR A 222 -8.11 12.97 -3.63
CA TYR A 222 -6.88 13.65 -3.23
C TYR A 222 -7.06 14.28 -1.87
N PHE A 223 -6.23 13.87 -0.92
CA PHE A 223 -6.22 14.36 0.44
C PHE A 223 -5.15 15.43 0.63
N LYS A 224 -5.51 16.53 1.30
CA LYS A 224 -4.55 17.60 1.65
C LYS A 224 -4.66 17.98 3.12
N VAL A 225 -3.56 17.85 3.82
CA VAL A 225 -3.39 18.39 5.18
C VAL A 225 -3.23 19.90 5.07
N LEU A 226 -4.13 20.66 5.68
CA LEU A 226 -4.09 22.12 5.73
C LEU A 226 -3.37 22.59 6.99
N SER A 227 -3.62 21.92 8.12
CA SER A 227 -2.97 22.18 9.40
C SER A 227 -2.99 20.94 10.29
N GLY A 228 -2.37 20.99 11.46
CA GLY A 228 -2.47 19.92 12.47
C GLY A 228 -3.91 19.60 12.89
N LYS A 229 -4.85 20.53 12.67
CA LYS A 229 -6.26 20.42 13.08
C LYS A 229 -7.26 20.44 11.92
N SER A 230 -6.82 20.54 10.66
CA SER A 230 -7.71 20.62 9.51
C SER A 230 -7.15 19.92 8.29
N ASP A 231 -8.03 19.35 7.50
CA ASP A 231 -7.74 18.72 6.22
C ASP A 231 -8.89 18.89 5.22
N ILE A 232 -8.59 18.60 3.98
CA ILE A 232 -9.57 18.56 2.89
C ILE A 232 -9.30 17.36 2.00
N THR A 233 -10.36 16.65 1.63
CA THR A 233 -10.36 15.64 0.57
C THR A 233 -11.15 16.18 -0.60
N ILE A 234 -10.60 16.12 -1.81
CA ILE A 234 -11.30 16.45 -3.05
C ILE A 234 -11.20 15.24 -3.96
N ALA A 235 -12.32 14.75 -4.46
CA ALA A 235 -12.37 13.58 -5.32
C ALA A 235 -13.00 13.93 -6.67
N ALA A 236 -12.32 13.56 -7.75
CA ALA A 236 -12.95 13.44 -9.05
C ALA A 236 -13.79 12.16 -9.08
N ARG A 237 -15.05 12.27 -9.42
CA ARG A 237 -15.99 11.15 -9.48
C ARG A 237 -16.62 11.05 -10.86
N ASN A 238 -16.83 9.84 -11.32
CA ASN A 238 -17.58 9.60 -12.56
C ASN A 238 -18.50 8.39 -12.39
N ILE A 239 -19.80 8.65 -12.48
CA ILE A 239 -20.84 7.61 -12.43
C ILE A 239 -21.40 7.48 -13.84
N SER A 240 -21.49 6.26 -14.39
CA SER A 240 -21.85 6.04 -15.80
C SER A 240 -23.17 6.70 -16.18
N GLU A 241 -24.19 6.52 -15.34
CA GLU A 241 -25.55 7.04 -15.60
C GLU A 241 -25.72 8.50 -15.19
N ARG A 242 -24.81 9.06 -14.37
CA ARG A 242 -24.87 10.47 -13.93
C ARG A 242 -23.86 11.36 -14.63
N GLY A 243 -22.69 10.82 -14.98
CA GLY A 243 -21.61 11.58 -15.61
C GLY A 243 -20.53 12.06 -14.62
N PRO A 244 -19.70 13.05 -15.03
CA PRO A 244 -18.60 13.56 -14.23
C PRO A 244 -19.08 14.44 -13.08
N GLY A 245 -18.46 14.24 -11.90
CA GLY A 245 -18.73 14.97 -10.69
C GLY A 245 -17.48 15.31 -9.90
N LEU A 246 -17.67 16.15 -8.90
CA LEU A 246 -16.66 16.53 -7.92
C LEU A 246 -17.25 16.33 -6.52
N GLU A 247 -16.49 15.65 -5.66
CA GLU A 247 -16.83 15.47 -4.25
C GLU A 247 -15.77 16.14 -3.39
N GLY A 248 -16.18 16.78 -2.30
CA GLY A 248 -15.28 17.42 -1.35
C GLY A 248 -15.71 17.19 0.07
N ASN A 249 -14.73 16.98 0.94
CA ASN A 249 -14.91 16.88 2.37
C ASN A 249 -13.85 17.71 3.09
N TYR A 250 -14.28 18.71 3.86
CA TYR A 250 -13.40 19.51 4.70
C TYR A 250 -13.68 19.21 6.17
N ARG A 251 -12.61 19.00 6.94
CA ARG A 251 -12.70 18.71 8.37
C ARG A 251 -11.82 19.66 9.17
N LYS A 252 -12.34 20.11 10.31
CA LYS A 252 -11.60 20.96 11.25
C LYS A 252 -11.93 20.64 12.71
N LEU A 253 -10.89 20.51 13.53
CA LEU A 253 -10.99 20.42 14.98
C LEU A 253 -10.83 21.80 15.60
N HIS A 254 -11.82 22.25 16.42
CA HIS A 254 -11.83 23.57 17.04
C HIS A 254 -12.51 23.57 18.43
N GLY A 255 -12.28 22.52 19.23
CA GLY A 255 -13.03 22.24 20.49
C GLY A 255 -14.18 21.26 20.24
N GLY A 256 -14.40 20.90 19.01
CA GLY A 256 -15.31 19.91 18.46
C GLY A 256 -14.89 19.57 17.05
N LEU A 257 -15.76 18.92 16.29
CA LEU A 257 -15.51 18.53 14.90
C LEU A 257 -16.48 19.27 13.96
N CYS A 258 -15.92 20.16 13.14
CA CYS A 258 -16.60 20.72 11.99
C CYS A 258 -16.33 19.86 10.77
N ASN A 259 -17.38 19.47 10.05
CA ASN A 259 -17.32 18.72 8.81
C ASN A 259 -18.20 19.39 7.76
N ILE A 260 -17.63 19.59 6.55
CA ILE A 260 -18.31 20.13 5.40
C ILE A 260 -18.20 19.14 4.25
N ASP A 261 -19.32 18.62 3.78
CA ASP A 261 -19.40 17.75 2.64
C ASP A 261 -20.02 18.52 1.45
N PHE A 262 -19.47 18.27 0.29
CA PHE A 262 -19.89 18.88 -0.96
C PHE A 262 -19.88 17.84 -2.07
N LEU A 263 -20.93 17.84 -2.88
CA LEU A 263 -21.06 17.00 -4.07
C LEU A 263 -21.59 17.86 -5.23
N TYR A 264 -20.99 17.72 -6.40
CA TYR A 264 -21.40 18.42 -7.60
C TYR A 264 -21.34 17.51 -8.83
N PHE A 265 -22.40 17.47 -9.61
CA PHE A 265 -22.44 16.89 -10.96
C PHE A 265 -22.67 18.00 -11.98
N HIS A 266 -21.81 18.05 -12.98
CA HIS A 266 -21.89 19.08 -14.03
C HIS A 266 -23.06 18.85 -15.00
N SER A 267 -23.32 17.58 -15.30
CA SER A 267 -24.42 17.15 -16.16
C SER A 267 -24.89 15.79 -15.70
N ASP A 268 -25.93 15.79 -14.85
CA ASP A 268 -26.54 14.56 -14.31
C ASP A 268 -27.51 14.02 -15.36
N LYS A 269 -27.10 12.99 -16.09
CA LYS A 269 -27.87 12.41 -17.19
C LYS A 269 -29.18 11.80 -16.71
N GLU A 270 -29.16 11.08 -15.59
CA GLU A 270 -30.34 10.46 -14.99
C GLU A 270 -31.36 11.52 -14.58
N TYR A 271 -30.89 12.62 -13.96
CA TYR A 271 -31.77 13.71 -13.59
C TYR A 271 -32.40 14.40 -14.83
N LYS A 272 -31.62 14.57 -15.90
CA LYS A 272 -32.11 15.16 -17.15
C LYS A 272 -33.14 14.28 -17.85
N GLU A 273 -33.01 12.96 -17.75
CA GLU A 273 -34.01 12.04 -18.32
C GLU A 273 -35.33 12.09 -17.54
N LEU A 274 -35.26 12.24 -16.22
CA LEU A 274 -36.44 12.32 -15.33
C LEU A 274 -37.14 13.69 -15.40
N TYR A 275 -36.37 14.78 -15.61
CA TYR A 275 -36.83 16.16 -15.54
C TYR A 275 -36.26 16.97 -16.71
N SER A 276 -36.80 16.73 -17.91
CA SER A 276 -36.30 17.28 -19.18
C SER A 276 -36.28 18.82 -19.26
N ASP A 277 -37.13 19.50 -18.51
CA ASP A 277 -37.25 20.96 -18.49
C ASP A 277 -36.36 21.65 -17.45
N GLU A 278 -35.66 20.89 -16.61
CA GLU A 278 -34.79 21.42 -15.57
C GLU A 278 -33.30 21.41 -15.96
N LYS A 279 -32.51 22.23 -15.24
CA LYS A 279 -31.04 22.24 -15.43
C LYS A 279 -30.47 20.96 -14.95
N ASP A 280 -29.55 20.39 -15.72
CA ASP A 280 -28.86 19.13 -15.47
C ASP A 280 -27.71 19.20 -14.45
N LYS A 281 -27.49 20.38 -13.85
CA LYS A 281 -26.48 20.58 -12.81
C LYS A 281 -27.08 20.26 -11.44
N ARG A 282 -26.46 19.36 -10.73
CA ARG A 282 -26.88 19.00 -9.37
C ARG A 282 -25.77 19.21 -8.36
N TRP A 283 -26.13 19.64 -7.17
CA TRP A 283 -25.21 19.76 -6.07
C TRP A 283 -25.89 19.44 -4.74
N ALA A 284 -25.08 18.96 -3.80
CA ALA A 284 -25.45 18.75 -2.42
C ALA A 284 -24.37 19.35 -1.52
N PHE A 285 -24.80 19.92 -0.43
CA PHE A 285 -23.93 20.50 0.58
C PHE A 285 -24.44 20.06 1.96
N LYS A 286 -23.53 19.59 2.81
CA LYS A 286 -23.82 19.26 4.17
C LYS A 286 -22.80 19.90 5.10
N TYR A 287 -23.27 20.57 6.13
CA TYR A 287 -22.47 21.14 7.20
C TYR A 287 -22.87 20.49 8.51
N THR A 288 -21.90 19.91 9.22
CA THR A 288 -22.09 19.42 10.58
C THR A 288 -21.03 20.01 11.50
N ASP A 289 -21.44 20.50 12.64
CA ASP A 289 -20.55 21.03 13.65
C ASP A 289 -20.94 20.52 15.02
N LYS A 290 -20.01 19.88 15.71
CA LYS A 290 -20.15 19.42 17.08
C LYS A 290 -19.17 20.19 17.93
N TYR A 291 -19.68 20.97 18.86
CA TYR A 291 -18.89 21.82 19.73
C TYR A 291 -19.22 21.57 21.21
N GLN A 292 -18.20 21.32 22.02
CA GLN A 292 -18.33 21.17 23.46
C GLN A 292 -18.18 22.55 24.14
N LEU A 293 -19.26 23.09 24.65
CA LEU A 293 -19.24 24.38 25.36
C LEU A 293 -18.68 24.26 26.78
N ASN A 294 -19.04 23.18 27.47
CA ASN A 294 -18.53 22.82 28.79
C ASN A 294 -18.75 21.33 29.05
N GLU A 295 -18.38 20.82 30.23
CA GLU A 295 -18.47 19.39 30.56
C GLU A 295 -19.88 18.79 30.39
N ASN A 296 -20.93 19.61 30.49
CA ASN A 296 -22.32 19.16 30.50
C ASN A 296 -23.13 19.59 29.25
N VAL A 297 -22.55 20.44 28.38
CA VAL A 297 -23.30 21.00 27.24
C VAL A 297 -22.53 20.83 25.96
N GLN A 298 -23.13 20.07 25.07
CA GLN A 298 -22.68 19.90 23.68
C GLN A 298 -23.69 20.56 22.75
N VAL A 299 -23.20 21.30 21.77
CA VAL A 299 -24.02 21.89 20.70
C VAL A 299 -23.71 21.12 19.40
N GLU A 300 -24.75 20.72 18.70
CA GLU A 300 -24.66 20.09 17.39
C GLU A 300 -25.49 20.89 16.38
N VAL A 301 -24.87 21.23 15.27
CA VAL A 301 -25.52 21.85 14.10
C VAL A 301 -25.42 20.88 12.93
N ASP A 302 -26.54 20.56 12.31
CA ASP A 302 -26.62 19.75 11.08
C ASP A 302 -27.46 20.53 10.06
N LEU A 303 -26.85 20.91 8.94
CA LEU A 303 -27.48 21.63 7.85
C LEU A 303 -27.22 20.89 6.55
N SER A 304 -28.28 20.58 5.80
CA SER A 304 -28.20 19.94 4.50
C SER A 304 -28.96 20.73 3.45
N LEU A 305 -28.33 20.97 2.32
CA LEU A 305 -28.90 21.62 1.14
C LEU A 305 -28.70 20.74 -0.09
N ILE A 306 -29.75 20.53 -0.85
CA ILE A 306 -29.74 19.73 -2.09
C ILE A 306 -30.43 20.52 -3.18
N HIS A 307 -29.81 20.57 -4.34
CA HIS A 307 -30.37 21.17 -5.57
C HIS A 307 -30.36 20.16 -6.70
#